data_e86c3efe455f4b2b35243e3661f78c5f
#
_entry.id   e86c3efe455f4b2b35243e3661f78c5f
#
_cell.length_a   1.000
_cell.length_b   1.000
_cell.length_c   1.000
_cell.angle_alpha   90.00
_cell.angle_beta   90.00
_cell.angle_gamma   90.00
#
_symmetry.space_group_name_H-M   'P 1'
#
loop_
_entity.id
_entity.type
_entity.pdbx_description
1 polymer ?
#
loop_
_entity_poly.entity_id
_entity_poly.type
_entity_poly.pdbx_seq_one_letter_code
_entity_poly.pdbx_strand_id
1 'polypeptide(L)'
;HAEVRAEGETLATQQIKLRDVAPNSEAPLQITLPQLDAREAFLNITVTKDSRTRYSEAGHSIATYQFPLKENTAQPVPFAPNNARPLTLEDDRLSCTVRGYNFAITFSKTSGKPTSWQVNGESLLTREPKINFFKPMIDNHKQEYEGLWQPNHLQIMQEHLRDFVVEQSDDEVLLVSRTVIAPPVFDFGMRCT
;
A
#
# COMPACT_ATOMS: atom_id res chain seq x y z
N HIS A 1 -12.24 19.80 -14.44
CA HIS A 1 -13.13 19.04 -13.58
C HIS A 1 -12.56 19.01 -12.17
N ALA A 2 -13.36 19.42 -11.20
CA ALA A 2 -13.05 19.35 -9.78
C ALA A 2 -14.04 18.39 -9.10
N GLU A 3 -13.56 17.48 -8.27
CA GLU A 3 -14.36 16.49 -7.55
C GLU A 3 -13.95 16.50 -6.08
N VAL A 4 -14.90 16.65 -5.18
CA VAL A 4 -14.68 16.47 -3.74
C VAL A 4 -15.12 15.07 -3.36
N ARG A 5 -14.19 14.29 -2.81
CA ARG A 5 -14.44 12.93 -2.31
C ARG A 5 -14.18 12.83 -0.82
N ALA A 6 -15.00 12.06 -0.14
CA ALA A 6 -14.83 11.74 1.27
C ALA A 6 -15.18 10.27 1.52
N GLU A 7 -14.34 9.57 2.25
CA GLU A 7 -14.56 8.16 2.66
C GLU A 7 -14.97 7.24 1.50
N GLY A 8 -14.42 7.50 0.30
CA GLY A 8 -14.71 6.73 -0.92
C GLY A 8 -15.89 7.25 -1.76
N GLU A 9 -16.73 8.15 -1.24
CA GLU A 9 -17.89 8.71 -1.91
C GLU A 9 -17.59 10.07 -2.54
N THR A 10 -18.27 10.38 -3.66
CA THR A 10 -18.20 11.70 -4.30
C THR A 10 -19.27 12.61 -3.69
N LEU A 11 -18.84 13.67 -3.01
CA LEU A 11 -19.72 14.64 -2.39
C LEU A 11 -20.15 15.76 -3.34
N ALA A 12 -19.28 16.19 -4.21
CA ALA A 12 -19.55 17.27 -5.17
C ALA A 12 -18.66 17.19 -6.40
N THR A 13 -19.19 17.65 -7.52
CA THR A 13 -18.42 17.81 -8.77
C THR A 13 -18.68 19.18 -9.38
N GLN A 14 -17.65 19.75 -10.01
CA GLN A 14 -17.74 21.02 -10.75
C GLN A 14 -16.98 20.91 -12.07
N GLN A 15 -17.59 21.42 -13.14
CA GLN A 15 -16.90 21.69 -14.41
C GLN A 15 -16.55 23.18 -14.45
N ILE A 16 -15.27 23.48 -14.56
CA ILE A 16 -14.77 24.87 -14.55
C ILE A 16 -14.02 25.10 -15.83
N LYS A 17 -14.45 26.09 -16.61
CA LYS A 17 -13.71 26.53 -17.77
C LYS A 17 -12.56 27.41 -17.32
N LEU A 18 -11.34 27.01 -17.65
CA LEU A 18 -10.15 27.80 -17.35
C LEU A 18 -10.15 29.08 -18.23
N ARG A 19 -9.69 30.18 -17.66
CA ARG A 19 -9.40 31.40 -18.39
C ARG A 19 -8.09 31.26 -19.15
N ASP A 20 -7.90 32.06 -20.19
CA ASP A 20 -6.61 32.17 -20.83
C ASP A 20 -5.62 32.82 -19.84
N VAL A 21 -4.51 32.13 -19.61
CA VAL A 21 -3.42 32.55 -18.75
C VAL A 21 -2.19 32.73 -19.63
N ALA A 22 -1.55 33.90 -19.55
CA ALA A 22 -0.35 34.17 -20.35
C ALA A 22 0.81 33.23 -19.91
N PRO A 23 1.75 32.92 -20.79
CA PRO A 23 2.93 32.14 -20.43
C PRO A 23 3.67 32.72 -19.22
N ASN A 24 4.13 31.88 -18.30
CA ASN A 24 4.83 32.25 -17.06
C ASN A 24 4.00 33.16 -16.12
N SER A 25 2.68 33.04 -16.17
CA SER A 25 1.79 33.76 -15.26
C SER A 25 0.79 32.82 -14.60
N GLU A 26 0.13 33.30 -13.55
CA GLU A 26 -0.82 32.54 -12.73
C GLU A 26 -2.17 33.27 -12.71
N ALA A 27 -3.22 32.47 -12.54
CA ALA A 27 -4.57 32.99 -12.33
C ALA A 27 -5.29 32.18 -11.23
N PRO A 28 -6.05 32.85 -10.35
CA PRO A 28 -6.78 32.17 -9.31
C PRO A 28 -7.92 31.31 -9.89
N LEU A 29 -8.06 30.11 -9.36
CA LEU A 29 -9.16 29.20 -9.63
C LEU A 29 -10.09 29.15 -8.40
N GLN A 30 -11.36 29.48 -8.58
CA GLN A 30 -12.36 29.41 -7.52
C GLN A 30 -13.11 28.07 -7.61
N ILE A 31 -13.13 27.32 -6.51
CA ILE A 31 -13.84 26.06 -6.36
C ILE A 31 -14.76 26.19 -5.15
N THR A 32 -16.04 25.88 -5.33
CA THR A 32 -17.00 25.83 -4.22
C THR A 32 -16.89 24.48 -3.54
N LEU A 33 -16.61 24.47 -2.26
CA LEU A 33 -16.52 23.25 -1.46
C LEU A 33 -17.87 22.97 -0.78
N PRO A 34 -18.31 21.70 -0.72
CA PRO A 34 -19.47 21.30 0.09
C PRO A 34 -19.11 21.36 1.58
N GLN A 35 -20.11 21.23 2.45
CA GLN A 35 -19.87 20.99 3.87
C GLN A 35 -19.18 19.64 4.04
N LEU A 36 -18.13 19.58 4.86
CA LEU A 36 -17.28 18.42 5.08
C LEU A 36 -17.50 17.85 6.48
N ASP A 37 -18.50 16.98 6.62
CA ASP A 37 -18.80 16.28 7.89
C ASP A 37 -18.00 14.95 8.04
N ALA A 38 -17.39 14.47 6.96
CA ALA A 38 -16.56 13.28 6.94
C ALA A 38 -15.26 13.44 7.75
N ARG A 39 -14.63 12.32 8.13
CA ARG A 39 -13.35 12.30 8.84
C ARG A 39 -12.19 12.69 7.94
N GLU A 40 -12.24 12.28 6.69
CA GLU A 40 -11.23 12.54 5.66
C GLU A 40 -11.89 12.99 4.37
N ALA A 41 -11.34 14.00 3.71
CA ALA A 41 -11.85 14.48 2.43
C ALA A 41 -10.72 15.02 1.55
N PHE A 42 -10.85 14.80 0.25
CA PHE A 42 -9.90 15.23 -0.78
C PHE A 42 -10.59 16.01 -1.89
N LEU A 43 -9.89 17.00 -2.42
CA LEU A 43 -10.22 17.66 -3.68
C LEU A 43 -9.36 17.06 -4.79
N ASN A 44 -9.99 16.41 -5.76
CA ASN A 44 -9.35 15.92 -6.97
C ASN A 44 -9.59 16.92 -8.10
N ILE A 45 -8.55 17.35 -8.78
CA ILE A 45 -8.65 18.22 -9.94
C ILE A 45 -8.09 17.49 -11.14
N THR A 46 -8.90 17.38 -12.20
CA THR A 46 -8.48 16.86 -13.49
C THR A 46 -8.55 17.96 -14.53
N VAL A 47 -7.42 18.27 -15.12
CA VAL A 47 -7.33 19.25 -16.22
C VAL A 47 -7.40 18.49 -17.53
N THR A 48 -8.37 18.86 -18.38
CA THR A 48 -8.59 18.20 -19.66
C THR A 48 -8.53 19.20 -20.80
N LYS A 49 -8.23 18.73 -22.00
CA LYS A 49 -8.34 19.54 -23.21
C LYS A 49 -9.81 19.71 -23.60
N ASP A 50 -10.18 20.91 -23.98
CA ASP A 50 -11.52 21.26 -24.45
C ASP A 50 -11.73 20.95 -25.95
N SER A 51 -10.64 20.82 -26.71
CA SER A 51 -10.68 20.60 -28.13
C SER A 51 -9.68 19.53 -28.59
N ARG A 52 -9.97 18.94 -29.75
CA ARG A 52 -9.07 18.00 -30.42
C ARG A 52 -7.79 18.72 -30.87
N THR A 53 -6.67 18.09 -30.68
CA THR A 53 -5.37 18.51 -31.21
C THR A 53 -4.80 17.41 -32.12
N ARG A 54 -3.63 17.66 -32.72
CA ARG A 54 -2.92 16.65 -33.51
C ARG A 54 -2.58 15.38 -32.72
N TYR A 55 -2.44 15.50 -31.38
CA TYR A 55 -1.90 14.44 -30.51
C TYR A 55 -2.92 13.88 -29.52
N SER A 56 -4.10 14.50 -29.39
CA SER A 56 -5.09 14.08 -28.40
C SER A 56 -6.49 14.51 -28.79
N GLU A 57 -7.47 13.73 -28.39
CA GLU A 57 -8.89 14.06 -28.54
C GLU A 57 -9.33 15.09 -27.48
N ALA A 58 -10.50 15.71 -27.70
CA ALA A 58 -11.16 16.50 -26.67
C ALA A 58 -11.46 15.62 -25.45
N GLY A 59 -11.32 16.18 -24.24
CA GLY A 59 -11.47 15.44 -23.00
C GLY A 59 -10.20 14.70 -22.53
N HIS A 60 -9.12 14.72 -23.31
CA HIS A 60 -7.85 14.12 -22.89
C HIS A 60 -7.31 14.77 -21.64
N SER A 61 -7.03 13.97 -20.60
CA SER A 61 -6.45 14.45 -19.33
C SER A 61 -5.00 14.91 -19.53
N ILE A 62 -4.73 16.15 -19.16
CA ILE A 62 -3.39 16.76 -19.22
C ILE A 62 -2.68 16.62 -17.89
N ALA A 63 -3.42 16.81 -16.79
CA ALA A 63 -2.89 16.75 -15.44
C ALA A 63 -3.97 16.36 -14.44
N THR A 64 -3.55 15.72 -13.36
CA THR A 64 -4.39 15.37 -12.21
C THR A 64 -3.70 15.80 -10.94
N TYR A 65 -4.47 16.36 -10.01
CA TYR A 65 -4.00 16.80 -8.70
C TYR A 65 -4.95 16.32 -7.63
N GLN A 66 -4.41 16.02 -6.46
CA GLN A 66 -5.19 15.72 -5.27
C GLN A 66 -4.71 16.60 -4.12
N PHE A 67 -5.64 17.25 -3.45
CA PHE A 67 -5.38 18.11 -2.29
C PHE A 67 -6.19 17.60 -1.10
N PRO A 68 -5.57 17.36 0.07
CA PRO A 68 -6.31 17.06 1.28
C PRO A 68 -7.10 18.33 1.71
N LEU A 69 -8.41 18.17 1.90
CA LEU A 69 -9.27 19.20 2.46
C LEU A 69 -9.47 19.00 3.95
N LYS A 70 -9.49 17.76 4.36
CA LYS A 70 -9.62 17.34 5.74
C LYS A 70 -8.85 16.02 5.93
N GLU A 71 -7.92 16.03 6.86
CA GLU A 71 -7.14 14.85 7.19
C GLU A 71 -7.76 14.10 8.38
N ASN A 72 -7.71 12.79 8.31
CA ASN A 72 -8.16 11.96 9.42
C ASN A 72 -7.14 12.02 10.56
N THR A 73 -7.41 12.85 11.55
CA THR A 73 -6.61 12.98 12.78
C THR A 73 -7.06 12.05 13.90
N ALA A 74 -8.09 11.22 13.65
CA ALA A 74 -8.56 10.27 14.64
C ALA A 74 -7.45 9.28 14.99
N GLN A 75 -7.17 9.12 16.28
CA GLN A 75 -6.33 8.03 16.75
C GLN A 75 -6.95 6.70 16.29
N PRO A 76 -6.14 5.72 15.86
CA PRO A 76 -6.66 4.39 15.60
C PRO A 76 -7.43 3.92 16.83
N VAL A 77 -8.72 3.72 16.69
CA VAL A 77 -9.50 3.08 17.74
C VAL A 77 -9.01 1.65 17.80
N PRO A 78 -8.52 1.17 18.96
CA PRO A 78 -8.17 -0.23 19.10
C PRO A 78 -9.36 -1.07 18.63
N PHE A 79 -9.12 -1.98 17.70
CA PHE A 79 -10.16 -2.89 17.23
C PHE A 79 -10.60 -3.73 18.42
N ALA A 80 -11.75 -3.40 19.01
CA ALA A 80 -12.40 -4.22 20.01
C ALA A 80 -13.48 -5.04 19.27
N PRO A 81 -13.22 -6.32 18.97
CA PRO A 81 -14.21 -7.13 18.27
C PRO A 81 -15.41 -7.37 19.19
N ASN A 82 -16.56 -6.80 18.84
CA ASN A 82 -17.82 -7.18 19.44
C ASN A 82 -18.11 -8.63 19.04
N ASN A 83 -18.19 -9.55 20.01
CA ASN A 83 -18.39 -10.99 19.84
C ASN A 83 -17.20 -11.74 19.18
N ALA A 84 -15.97 -11.35 19.49
CA ALA A 84 -14.80 -12.13 19.09
C ALA A 84 -14.91 -13.56 19.61
N ARG A 85 -14.86 -14.54 18.70
CA ARG A 85 -14.60 -15.91 19.11
C ARG A 85 -13.11 -16.03 19.41
N PRO A 86 -12.75 -16.85 20.43
CA PRO A 86 -11.35 -17.11 20.72
C PRO A 86 -10.59 -17.54 19.46
N LEU A 87 -9.37 -17.05 19.31
CA LEU A 87 -8.48 -17.54 18.28
C LEU A 87 -8.02 -18.95 18.63
N THR A 88 -7.93 -19.80 17.62
CA THR A 88 -7.34 -21.15 17.77
C THR A 88 -6.00 -21.18 17.05
N LEU A 89 -5.03 -21.78 17.72
CA LEU A 89 -3.68 -21.97 17.23
C LEU A 89 -3.42 -23.47 16.99
N GLU A 90 -3.11 -23.82 15.77
CA GLU A 90 -2.60 -25.14 15.40
C GLU A 90 -1.09 -24.98 15.15
N ASP A 91 -0.27 -25.51 16.03
CA ASP A 91 1.17 -25.32 15.99
C ASP A 91 1.90 -26.64 15.70
N ASP A 92 2.26 -26.86 14.42
CA ASP A 92 2.97 -28.02 13.92
C ASP A 92 4.48 -27.78 13.82
N ARG A 93 5.21 -28.86 13.48
CA ARG A 93 6.67 -28.78 13.31
C ARG A 93 7.10 -27.80 12.22
N LEU A 94 6.37 -27.70 11.10
CA LEU A 94 6.75 -26.95 9.90
C LEU A 94 5.84 -25.75 9.63
N SER A 95 4.70 -25.69 10.28
CA SER A 95 3.70 -24.65 10.06
C SER A 95 3.01 -24.25 11.35
N CYS A 96 2.43 -23.06 11.32
CA CYS A 96 1.59 -22.53 12.37
C CYS A 96 0.34 -21.94 11.72
N THR A 97 -0.86 -22.38 12.14
CA THR A 97 -2.13 -21.89 11.59
C THR A 97 -2.94 -21.22 12.68
N VAL A 98 -3.29 -19.97 12.46
CA VAL A 98 -4.21 -19.20 13.30
C VAL A 98 -5.57 -19.16 12.63
N ARG A 99 -6.62 -19.53 13.38
CA ARG A 99 -8.01 -19.49 12.91
C ARG A 99 -8.83 -18.55 13.78
N GLY A 100 -9.61 -17.72 13.16
CA GLY A 100 -10.63 -16.89 13.78
C GLY A 100 -12.03 -17.23 13.27
N TYR A 101 -12.98 -16.34 13.51
CA TYR A 101 -14.40 -16.56 13.16
C TYR A 101 -14.62 -16.93 11.70
N ASN A 102 -14.01 -16.20 10.76
CA ASN A 102 -14.20 -16.37 9.32
C ASN A 102 -12.87 -16.38 8.55
N PHE A 103 -11.75 -16.51 9.23
CA PHE A 103 -10.44 -16.53 8.59
C PHE A 103 -9.56 -17.68 9.09
N ALA A 104 -8.62 -18.06 8.26
CA ALA A 104 -7.50 -18.90 8.61
C ALA A 104 -6.24 -18.36 7.92
N ILE A 105 -5.16 -18.28 8.67
CA ILE A 105 -3.86 -17.87 8.13
C ILE A 105 -2.80 -18.87 8.58
N THR A 106 -2.05 -19.42 7.61
CA THR A 106 -0.99 -20.39 7.87
C THR A 106 0.36 -19.78 7.57
N PHE A 107 1.27 -19.89 8.50
CA PHE A 107 2.67 -19.48 8.37
C PHE A 107 3.58 -20.68 8.26
N SER A 108 4.60 -20.58 7.42
CA SER A 108 5.69 -21.53 7.36
C SER A 108 6.73 -21.24 8.43
N LYS A 109 7.08 -22.23 9.23
CA LYS A 109 8.19 -22.10 10.21
C LYS A 109 9.58 -22.21 9.57
N THR A 110 9.64 -22.49 8.26
CA THR A 110 10.90 -22.50 7.52
C THR A 110 11.21 -21.16 6.86
N SER A 111 10.19 -20.38 6.51
CA SER A 111 10.35 -19.04 5.92
C SER A 111 9.93 -17.90 6.84
N GLY A 112 9.12 -18.20 7.87
CA GLY A 112 8.54 -17.19 8.76
C GLY A 112 7.43 -16.34 8.12
N LYS A 113 6.86 -16.81 6.98
CA LYS A 113 5.94 -16.04 6.17
C LYS A 113 4.58 -16.72 6.02
N PRO A 114 3.52 -15.96 5.77
CA PRO A 114 2.23 -16.54 5.46
C PRO A 114 2.28 -17.25 4.11
N THR A 115 1.85 -18.52 4.12
CA THR A 115 1.74 -19.38 2.92
C THR A 115 0.31 -19.55 2.46
N SER A 116 -0.65 -19.32 3.36
CA SER A 116 -2.07 -19.35 3.06
C SER A 116 -2.78 -18.28 3.89
N TRP A 117 -3.72 -17.58 3.28
CA TRP A 117 -4.63 -16.67 3.96
C TRP A 117 -6.00 -16.81 3.33
N GLN A 118 -6.96 -17.25 4.12
CA GLN A 118 -8.34 -17.46 3.70
C GLN A 118 -9.28 -16.61 4.55
N VAL A 119 -10.28 -16.02 3.91
CA VAL A 119 -11.38 -15.30 4.56
C VAL A 119 -12.69 -15.73 3.90
N ASN A 120 -13.67 -16.14 4.70
CA ASN A 120 -14.95 -16.68 4.22
C ASN A 120 -14.80 -17.84 3.21
N GLY A 121 -13.71 -18.62 3.31
CA GLY A 121 -13.40 -19.71 2.40
C GLY A 121 -12.69 -19.29 1.09
N GLU A 122 -12.53 -17.98 0.85
CA GLU A 122 -11.81 -17.45 -0.29
C GLU A 122 -10.33 -17.22 0.04
N SER A 123 -9.44 -17.60 -0.87
CA SER A 123 -7.99 -17.38 -0.72
C SER A 123 -7.63 -15.95 -1.11
N LEU A 124 -7.01 -15.22 -0.18
CA LEU A 124 -6.48 -13.87 -0.40
C LEU A 124 -5.02 -13.87 -0.81
N LEU A 125 -4.34 -15.00 -0.71
CA LEU A 125 -2.91 -15.12 -0.98
C LEU A 125 -2.67 -16.17 -2.06
N THR A 126 -2.10 -15.76 -3.18
CA THR A 126 -1.75 -16.67 -4.28
C THR A 126 -0.37 -17.30 -4.10
N ARG A 127 0.50 -16.63 -3.36
CA ARG A 127 1.85 -17.13 -3.03
C ARG A 127 2.41 -16.38 -1.83
N GLU A 128 3.42 -16.95 -1.20
CA GLU A 128 4.20 -16.34 -0.13
C GLU A 128 4.75 -14.97 -0.52
N PRO A 129 4.57 -13.92 0.31
CA PRO A 129 5.14 -12.60 0.06
C PRO A 129 6.67 -12.66 0.14
N LYS A 130 7.33 -11.96 -0.78
CA LYS A 130 8.79 -11.85 -0.82
C LYS A 130 9.20 -10.39 -0.83
N ILE A 131 10.25 -10.08 -0.08
CA ILE A 131 10.90 -8.79 -0.17
C ILE A 131 11.76 -8.78 -1.42
N ASN A 132 11.67 -7.69 -2.16
CA ASN A 132 12.44 -7.50 -3.38
C ASN A 132 13.20 -6.17 -3.31
N PHE A 133 14.51 -6.22 -3.52
CA PHE A 133 15.41 -5.07 -3.56
C PHE A 133 15.88 -4.73 -4.98
N PHE A 134 15.40 -5.46 -5.95
CA PHE A 134 15.85 -5.32 -7.33
C PHE A 134 14.66 -5.04 -8.26
N LYS A 135 14.89 -4.17 -9.21
CA LYS A 135 13.99 -3.92 -10.34
C LYS A 135 14.77 -4.00 -11.64
N PRO A 136 14.11 -4.31 -12.78
CA PRO A 136 14.74 -4.19 -14.09
C PRO A 136 15.33 -2.79 -14.28
N MET A 137 16.56 -2.75 -14.78
CA MET A 137 17.28 -1.52 -15.06
C MET A 137 16.70 -0.83 -16.31
N ILE A 138 16.54 0.49 -16.22
CA ILE A 138 16.40 1.36 -17.38
C ILE A 138 17.74 2.06 -17.63
N ASP A 139 17.92 2.65 -18.80
CA ASP A 139 19.21 3.25 -19.22
C ASP A 139 19.73 4.29 -18.21
N ASN A 140 18.86 5.10 -17.64
CA ASN A 140 19.23 6.08 -16.61
C ASN A 140 19.78 5.46 -15.31
N HIS A 141 19.56 4.18 -15.06
CA HIS A 141 20.05 3.48 -13.85
C HIS A 141 21.36 2.73 -14.09
N LYS A 142 21.96 2.83 -15.29
CA LYS A 142 23.14 2.03 -15.65
C LYS A 142 24.30 2.23 -14.68
N GLN A 143 24.60 3.47 -14.32
CA GLN A 143 25.71 3.78 -13.40
C GLN A 143 25.45 3.23 -11.99
N GLU A 144 24.21 3.35 -11.49
CA GLU A 144 23.82 2.80 -10.19
C GLU A 144 23.84 1.28 -10.20
N TYR A 145 23.40 0.67 -11.31
CA TYR A 145 23.41 -0.77 -11.46
C TYR A 145 24.84 -1.34 -11.44
N GLU A 146 25.72 -0.81 -12.26
CA GLU A 146 27.11 -1.26 -12.38
C GLU A 146 27.93 -0.92 -11.12
N GLY A 147 27.68 0.25 -10.51
CA GLY A 147 28.45 0.72 -9.35
C GLY A 147 27.92 0.28 -7.98
N LEU A 148 26.62 -0.02 -7.86
CA LEU A 148 25.99 -0.32 -6.58
C LEU A 148 25.21 -1.64 -6.58
N TRP A 149 24.29 -1.83 -7.51
CA TRP A 149 23.35 -2.95 -7.41
C TRP A 149 24.00 -4.29 -7.71
N GLN A 150 24.76 -4.38 -8.80
CA GLN A 150 25.43 -5.61 -9.21
C GLN A 150 26.55 -6.03 -8.25
N PRO A 151 27.47 -5.14 -7.80
CA PRO A 151 28.50 -5.48 -6.83
C PRO A 151 27.93 -5.94 -5.48
N ASN A 152 26.77 -5.41 -5.09
CA ASN A 152 26.08 -5.80 -3.86
C ASN A 152 25.07 -6.93 -4.06
N HIS A 153 25.01 -7.55 -5.23
CA HIS A 153 24.20 -8.72 -5.53
C HIS A 153 22.69 -8.55 -5.28
N LEU A 154 22.15 -7.32 -5.47
CA LEU A 154 20.72 -7.03 -5.19
C LEU A 154 19.77 -7.93 -5.99
N GLN A 155 20.17 -8.37 -7.19
CA GLN A 155 19.39 -9.22 -8.08
C GLN A 155 19.21 -10.66 -7.59
N ILE A 156 20.07 -11.13 -6.67
CA ILE A 156 20.04 -12.51 -6.16
C ILE A 156 19.81 -12.60 -4.66
N MET A 157 19.43 -11.50 -4.03
CA MET A 157 19.17 -11.49 -2.59
C MET A 157 18.06 -12.48 -2.21
N GLN A 158 18.29 -13.18 -1.12
CA GLN A 158 17.36 -14.11 -0.52
C GLN A 158 17.20 -13.83 0.97
N GLU A 159 16.03 -14.10 1.48
CA GLU A 159 15.74 -14.03 2.91
C GLU A 159 15.96 -15.39 3.54
N HIS A 160 16.61 -15.41 4.70
CA HIS A 160 16.83 -16.60 5.52
C HIS A 160 16.25 -16.38 6.90
N LEU A 161 15.30 -17.21 7.30
CA LEU A 161 14.73 -17.18 8.62
C LEU A 161 15.80 -17.51 9.68
N ARG A 162 15.89 -16.69 10.72
CA ARG A 162 16.76 -16.91 11.88
C ARG A 162 15.97 -17.35 13.10
N ASP A 163 14.78 -16.79 13.26
CA ASP A 163 13.97 -17.03 14.44
C ASP A 163 12.48 -16.89 14.10
N PHE A 164 11.66 -17.75 14.70
CA PHE A 164 10.21 -17.72 14.56
C PHE A 164 9.58 -18.03 15.91
N VAL A 165 8.95 -17.03 16.51
CA VAL A 165 8.32 -17.12 17.82
C VAL A 165 6.82 -16.97 17.67
N VAL A 166 6.08 -17.80 18.40
CA VAL A 166 4.62 -17.76 18.48
C VAL A 166 4.23 -17.59 19.94
N GLU A 167 3.48 -16.55 20.22
CA GLU A 167 2.93 -16.27 21.55
C GLU A 167 1.41 -16.16 21.43
N GLN A 168 0.69 -16.83 22.30
CA GLN A 168 -0.78 -16.80 22.34
C GLN A 168 -1.25 -16.24 23.68
N SER A 169 -2.14 -15.30 23.64
CA SER A 169 -2.96 -14.82 24.75
C SER A 169 -4.44 -15.10 24.49
N ASP A 170 -5.33 -14.66 25.39
CA ASP A 170 -6.76 -14.92 25.28
C ASP A 170 -7.38 -14.32 24.01
N ASP A 171 -6.91 -13.15 23.58
CA ASP A 171 -7.48 -12.37 22.48
C ASP A 171 -6.52 -12.19 21.28
N GLU A 172 -5.28 -12.62 21.40
CA GLU A 172 -4.24 -12.34 20.42
C GLU A 172 -3.31 -13.53 20.21
N VAL A 173 -2.89 -13.72 18.97
CA VAL A 173 -1.75 -14.59 18.61
C VAL A 173 -0.70 -13.71 17.95
N LEU A 174 0.44 -13.57 18.61
CA LEU A 174 1.59 -12.83 18.12
C LEU A 174 2.57 -13.79 17.46
N LEU A 175 2.89 -13.51 16.19
CA LEU A 175 3.87 -14.24 15.41
C LEU A 175 5.03 -13.29 15.09
N VAL A 176 6.22 -13.62 15.55
CA VAL A 176 7.42 -12.83 15.30
C VAL A 176 8.41 -13.64 14.49
N SER A 177 8.69 -13.20 13.25
CA SER A 177 9.74 -13.77 12.43
C SER A 177 10.91 -12.81 12.31
N ARG A 178 12.14 -13.33 12.48
CA ARG A 178 13.37 -12.59 12.23
C ARG A 178 14.08 -13.20 11.05
N THR A 179 14.27 -12.42 10.00
CA THR A 179 14.98 -12.84 8.81
C THR A 179 16.25 -12.03 8.62
N VAL A 180 17.22 -12.61 7.96
CA VAL A 180 18.40 -11.92 7.42
C VAL A 180 18.41 -12.07 5.93
N ILE A 181 19.00 -11.10 5.26
CA ILE A 181 19.14 -11.09 3.82
C ILE A 181 20.57 -11.51 3.45
N ALA A 182 20.69 -12.40 2.49
CA ALA A 182 21.97 -12.88 1.97
C ALA A 182 21.99 -12.78 0.45
N PRO A 183 23.13 -12.43 -0.17
CA PRO A 183 24.36 -11.96 0.46
C PRO A 183 24.15 -10.72 1.33
N PRO A 184 24.90 -10.52 2.41
CA PRO A 184 24.78 -9.35 3.27
C PRO A 184 25.11 -8.08 2.48
N VAL A 185 24.22 -7.09 2.54
CA VAL A 185 24.46 -5.76 2.00
C VAL A 185 24.33 -4.79 3.15
N PHE A 186 25.38 -4.06 3.44
CA PHE A 186 25.42 -3.05 4.49
C PHE A 186 24.98 -3.55 5.87
N ASP A 187 25.30 -4.79 6.26
CA ASP A 187 24.87 -5.40 7.53
C ASP A 187 23.36 -5.31 7.78
N PHE A 188 22.58 -5.36 6.71
CA PHE A 188 21.16 -5.14 6.75
C PHE A 188 20.40 -6.34 7.32
N GLY A 189 19.71 -6.13 8.41
CA GLY A 189 18.75 -7.08 8.99
C GLY A 189 17.35 -6.51 8.95
N MET A 190 16.33 -7.36 8.71
CA MET A 190 14.94 -6.96 8.74
C MET A 190 14.18 -7.81 9.76
N ARG A 191 13.36 -7.15 10.55
CA ARG A 191 12.42 -7.76 11.48
C ARG A 191 11.01 -7.46 10.99
N CYS A 192 10.23 -8.52 10.74
CA CYS A 192 8.79 -8.42 10.53
C CYS A 192 8.07 -8.88 11.81
N THR A 193 7.17 -8.08 12.30
CA THR A 193 6.24 -8.39 13.39
C THR A 193 4.83 -8.28 12.85
#